data_fcd6a3a7900ac46402cf6997732e0559
#
_entry.id   fcd6a3a7900ac46402cf6997732e0559
#
_cell.length_a   1.000
_cell.length_b   1.000
_cell.length_c   1.000
_cell.angle_alpha   90.00
_cell.angle_beta   90.00
_cell.angle_gamma   90.00
#
_symmetry.space_group_name_H-M   'P 1'
#
loop_
_entity.id
_entity.type
_entity.pdbx_description
1 polymer ?
#
loop_
_entity_poly.entity_id
_entity_poly.type
_entity_poly.pdbx_seq_one_letter_code
_entity_poly.pdbx_strand_id
1 'polypeptide(L)'
;RIGHAYLFCGTRGTGKTSVAKIFAKAVNCEHPVDGSPCNECETCRGITNGSAMNVIEIDAASNNGVDNIRQIRDEIQYSPSSGKYTVYIIDEVHMLSIGAFNALLKTLEEPPAYVIFILATTEPHKIPITILSRCQRYDFKRISIDTIAARLSELMEKESIEVEDKAI
;
A
#
# COMPACT_ATOMS: atom_id res chain seq x y z
N ARG A 1 6.22 -15.90 -7.74
CA ARG A 1 7.35 -14.95 -7.55
C ARG A 1 6.77 -13.59 -7.20
N ILE A 2 7.16 -13.01 -6.07
CA ILE A 2 6.70 -11.68 -5.65
C ILE A 2 7.49 -10.64 -6.45
N GLY A 3 6.79 -9.64 -7.03
CA GLY A 3 7.43 -8.50 -7.69
C GLY A 3 7.96 -7.50 -6.67
N HIS A 4 8.79 -6.57 -7.12
CA HIS A 4 9.40 -5.55 -6.26
C HIS A 4 8.67 -4.20 -6.30
N ALA A 5 7.79 -3.96 -7.27
CA ALA A 5 7.04 -2.71 -7.39
C ALA A 5 5.62 -2.93 -7.91
N TYR A 6 4.67 -2.33 -7.23
CA TYR A 6 3.24 -2.37 -7.53
C TYR A 6 2.69 -0.96 -7.60
N LEU A 7 1.78 -0.72 -8.55
CA LEU A 7 1.08 0.55 -8.68
C LEU A 7 -0.43 0.34 -8.56
N PHE A 8 -1.02 0.87 -7.51
CA PHE A 8 -2.45 0.82 -7.24
C PHE A 8 -3.11 2.11 -7.71
N CYS A 9 -3.93 2.01 -8.74
CA CYS A 9 -4.65 3.13 -9.35
C CYS A 9 -6.14 3.06 -9.01
N GLY A 10 -6.75 4.19 -8.71
CA GLY A 10 -8.19 4.25 -8.48
C GLY A 10 -8.61 5.48 -7.68
N THR A 11 -9.89 5.80 -7.68
CA THR A 11 -10.43 6.94 -6.94
C THR A 11 -10.21 6.79 -5.44
N ARG A 12 -10.37 7.89 -4.72
CA ARG A 12 -10.27 7.89 -3.25
C ARG A 12 -11.34 6.96 -2.65
N GLY A 13 -11.01 6.29 -1.55
CA GLY A 13 -11.95 5.40 -0.85
C GLY A 13 -12.10 4.00 -1.45
N THR A 14 -11.34 3.63 -2.50
CA THR A 14 -11.43 2.29 -3.12
C THR A 14 -10.59 1.22 -2.42
N GLY A 15 -9.97 1.53 -1.28
CA GLY A 15 -9.24 0.56 -0.46
C GLY A 15 -7.78 0.33 -0.84
N LYS A 16 -7.15 1.18 -1.67
CA LYS A 16 -5.76 1.02 -2.11
C LYS A 16 -4.78 0.84 -0.95
N THR A 17 -4.80 1.75 0.02
CA THR A 17 -3.90 1.71 1.18
C THR A 17 -4.21 0.52 2.10
N SER A 18 -5.49 0.15 2.24
CA SER A 18 -5.91 -1.04 3.01
C SER A 18 -5.37 -2.33 2.38
N VAL A 19 -5.50 -2.47 1.06
CA VAL A 19 -4.97 -3.63 0.33
C VAL A 19 -3.44 -3.65 0.38
N ALA A 20 -2.77 -2.50 0.31
CA ALA A 20 -1.32 -2.41 0.48
C ALA A 20 -0.87 -2.95 1.84
N LYS A 21 -1.57 -2.62 2.93
CA LYS A 21 -1.30 -3.16 4.28
C LYS A 21 -1.56 -4.67 4.37
N ILE A 22 -2.64 -5.15 3.77
CA ILE A 22 -2.94 -6.60 3.71
C ILE A 22 -1.83 -7.32 2.95
N PHE A 23 -1.38 -6.78 1.82
CA PHE A 23 -0.28 -7.34 1.06
C PHE A 23 1.02 -7.35 1.87
N ALA A 24 1.35 -6.25 2.54
CA ALA A 24 2.53 -6.16 3.42
C ALA A 24 2.49 -7.21 4.55
N LYS A 25 1.30 -7.47 5.13
CA LYS A 25 1.11 -8.56 6.08
C LYS A 25 1.31 -9.93 5.41
N ALA A 26 0.73 -10.17 4.25
CA ALA A 26 0.79 -11.46 3.57
C ALA A 26 2.23 -11.89 3.23
N VAL A 27 3.06 -10.95 2.74
CA VAL A 27 4.45 -11.24 2.38
C VAL A 27 5.38 -11.42 3.58
N ASN A 28 5.01 -10.87 4.73
CA ASN A 28 5.79 -10.94 5.97
C ASN A 28 5.22 -11.91 7.00
N CYS A 29 4.02 -12.46 6.76
CA CYS A 29 3.36 -13.36 7.70
C CYS A 29 4.20 -14.62 7.98
N GLU A 30 4.26 -15.02 9.24
CA GLU A 30 4.98 -16.22 9.68
C GLU A 30 4.21 -17.50 9.30
N HIS A 31 2.87 -17.41 9.28
CA HIS A 31 1.97 -18.52 9.05
C HIS A 31 0.88 -18.16 8.01
N PRO A 32 1.26 -17.88 6.73
CA PRO A 32 0.27 -17.54 5.72
C PRO A 32 -0.57 -18.76 5.34
N VAL A 33 -1.87 -18.55 5.14
CA VAL A 33 -2.80 -19.59 4.66
C VAL A 33 -3.29 -19.18 3.28
N ASP A 34 -3.01 -19.98 2.27
CA ASP A 34 -3.39 -19.74 0.87
C ASP A 34 -3.06 -18.31 0.37
N GLY A 35 -1.90 -17.79 0.79
CA GLY A 35 -1.46 -16.44 0.46
C GLY A 35 -2.09 -15.33 1.29
N SER A 36 -2.99 -15.64 2.21
CA SER A 36 -3.60 -14.68 3.13
C SER A 36 -2.82 -14.59 4.44
N PRO A 37 -2.72 -13.39 5.06
CA PRO A 37 -2.07 -13.25 6.35
C PRO A 37 -2.91 -13.90 7.46
N CYS A 38 -2.26 -14.50 8.45
CA CYS A 38 -2.98 -15.10 9.59
C CYS A 38 -3.62 -14.07 10.53
N ASN A 39 -3.18 -12.81 10.49
CA ASN A 39 -3.60 -11.70 11.35
C ASN A 39 -3.31 -11.88 12.87
N GLU A 40 -2.68 -12.96 13.28
CA GLU A 40 -2.47 -13.33 14.69
C GLU A 40 -0.99 -13.33 15.10
N CYS A 41 -0.06 -13.62 14.18
CA CYS A 41 1.37 -13.61 14.48
C CYS A 41 1.86 -12.21 14.85
N GLU A 42 3.02 -12.13 15.49
CA GLU A 42 3.61 -10.87 15.95
C GLU A 42 3.76 -9.86 14.80
N THR A 43 4.25 -10.32 13.66
CA THR A 43 4.41 -9.50 12.45
C THR A 43 3.07 -8.94 11.95
N CYS A 44 2.03 -9.75 11.86
CA CYS A 44 0.70 -9.30 11.43
C CYS A 44 0.11 -8.28 12.39
N ARG A 45 0.23 -8.50 13.71
CA ARG A 45 -0.24 -7.56 14.73
C ARG A 45 0.55 -6.26 14.70
N GLY A 46 1.88 -6.34 14.57
CA GLY A 46 2.75 -5.17 14.43
C GLY A 46 2.39 -4.29 13.23
N ILE A 47 2.08 -4.89 12.07
CA ILE A 47 1.66 -4.13 10.89
C ILE A 47 0.25 -3.52 11.11
N THR A 48 -0.65 -4.24 11.77
CA THR A 48 -2.01 -3.75 12.03
C THR A 48 -2.03 -2.54 12.95
N ASN A 49 -1.22 -2.55 14.02
CA ASN A 49 -1.15 -1.46 15.01
C ASN A 49 -0.12 -0.37 14.67
N GLY A 50 0.60 -0.51 13.54
CA GLY A 50 1.58 0.48 13.08
C GLY A 50 2.93 0.44 13.81
N SER A 51 3.22 -0.60 14.60
CA SER A 51 4.51 -0.74 15.31
C SER A 51 5.58 -1.47 14.50
N ALA A 52 5.23 -2.05 13.35
CA ALA A 52 6.18 -2.78 12.50
C ALA A 52 7.15 -1.82 11.80
N MET A 53 8.43 -1.93 12.09
CA MET A 53 9.48 -1.08 11.51
C MET A 53 9.80 -1.41 10.04
N ASN A 54 9.37 -2.56 9.55
CA ASN A 54 9.60 -3.03 8.19
C ASN A 54 8.45 -2.70 7.22
N VAL A 55 7.42 -1.96 7.66
CA VAL A 55 6.36 -1.40 6.80
C VAL A 55 6.30 0.09 7.02
N ILE A 56 6.74 0.84 6.02
CA ILE A 56 6.89 2.29 6.08
C ILE A 56 5.84 2.93 5.17
N GLU A 57 4.94 3.72 5.76
CA GLU A 57 3.94 4.48 5.02
C GLU A 57 4.40 5.92 4.85
N ILE A 58 4.32 6.41 3.63
CA ILE A 58 4.71 7.77 3.25
C ILE A 58 3.55 8.39 2.47
N ASP A 59 3.05 9.49 2.98
CA ASP A 59 2.13 10.34 2.23
C ASP A 59 2.94 11.33 1.39
N ALA A 60 2.91 11.17 0.07
CA ALA A 60 3.64 12.04 -0.85
C ALA A 60 3.06 13.45 -0.91
N ALA A 61 1.82 13.68 -0.45
CA ALA A 61 1.27 15.02 -0.35
C ALA A 61 2.01 15.86 0.70
N SER A 62 2.45 15.22 1.79
CA SER A 62 3.21 15.85 2.88
C SER A 62 4.73 15.70 2.73
N ASN A 63 5.19 14.66 2.00
CA ASN A 63 6.61 14.28 1.85
C ASN A 63 7.00 14.17 0.38
N ASN A 64 6.89 15.26 -0.38
CA ASN A 64 7.09 15.28 -1.83
C ASN A 64 8.52 15.60 -2.28
N GLY A 65 9.42 15.88 -1.33
CA GLY A 65 10.78 16.32 -1.60
C GLY A 65 11.73 15.21 -2.01
N VAL A 66 12.77 15.58 -2.75
CA VAL A 66 13.85 14.69 -3.18
C VAL A 66 14.58 14.05 -1.99
N ASP A 67 14.77 14.80 -0.91
CA ASP A 67 15.52 14.33 0.26
C ASP A 67 14.79 13.22 1.01
N ASN A 68 13.46 13.26 1.04
CA ASN A 68 12.65 12.19 1.63
C ASN A 68 12.86 10.86 0.89
N ILE A 69 12.91 10.89 -0.43
CA ILE A 69 13.13 9.69 -1.25
C ILE A 69 14.61 9.25 -1.20
N ARG A 70 15.55 10.18 -1.08
CA ARG A 70 16.97 9.85 -0.88
C ARG A 70 17.18 9.15 0.47
N GLN A 71 16.54 9.61 1.51
CA GLN A 71 16.57 8.96 2.83
C GLN A 71 16.10 7.51 2.73
N ILE A 72 14.98 7.25 2.05
CA ILE A 72 14.50 5.89 1.77
C ILE A 72 15.58 5.07 1.08
N ARG A 73 16.20 5.61 0.05
CA ARG A 73 17.26 4.91 -0.69
C ARG A 73 18.45 4.55 0.20
N ASP A 74 18.81 5.41 1.12
CA ASP A 74 19.93 5.18 2.03
C ASP A 74 19.57 4.13 3.11
N GLU A 75 18.33 4.12 3.58
CA GLU A 75 17.79 3.12 4.52
C GLU A 75 17.64 1.72 3.87
N ILE A 76 17.30 1.65 2.60
CA ILE A 76 17.11 0.41 1.82
C ILE A 76 18.39 -0.45 1.77
N GLN A 77 19.57 0.12 1.96
CA GLN A 77 20.83 -0.62 1.92
C GLN A 77 20.95 -1.64 3.06
N TYR A 78 20.12 -1.51 4.10
CA TYR A 78 20.12 -2.41 5.25
C TYR A 78 18.98 -3.42 5.14
N SER A 79 19.29 -4.70 5.36
CA SER A 79 18.29 -5.76 5.45
C SER A 79 17.31 -5.48 6.59
N PRO A 80 16.03 -5.88 6.47
CA PRO A 80 15.05 -5.68 7.53
C PRO A 80 15.51 -6.39 8.82
N SER A 81 15.37 -5.71 9.95
CA SER A 81 15.67 -6.27 11.28
C SER A 81 14.60 -7.28 11.73
N SER A 82 13.41 -7.22 11.13
CA SER A 82 12.29 -8.12 11.38
C SER A 82 11.50 -8.36 10.09
N GLY A 83 10.86 -9.53 9.97
CA GLY A 83 10.13 -9.91 8.76
C GLY A 83 11.03 -10.34 7.60
N LYS A 84 10.41 -10.67 6.46
CA LYS A 84 11.10 -11.11 5.23
C LYS A 84 11.38 -9.96 4.28
N TYR A 85 10.49 -8.97 4.26
CA TYR A 85 10.52 -7.85 3.33
C TYR A 85 10.34 -6.53 4.06
N THR A 86 11.06 -5.51 3.61
CA THR A 86 10.74 -4.11 3.90
C THR A 86 9.77 -3.62 2.84
N VAL A 87 8.61 -3.13 3.25
CA VAL A 87 7.55 -2.66 2.35
C VAL A 87 7.38 -1.16 2.51
N TYR A 88 7.61 -0.43 1.44
CA TYR A 88 7.34 1.01 1.34
C TYR A 88 5.99 1.23 0.66
N ILE A 89 5.05 1.84 1.37
CA ILE A 89 3.75 2.24 0.85
C ILE A 89 3.78 3.74 0.65
N ILE A 90 3.79 4.19 -0.61
CA ILE A 90 3.80 5.62 -0.96
C ILE A 90 2.42 5.99 -1.48
N ASP A 91 1.65 6.66 -0.64
CA ASP A 91 0.31 7.13 -1.00
C ASP A 91 0.37 8.47 -1.73
N GLU A 92 -0.61 8.72 -2.62
CA GLU A 92 -0.70 9.88 -3.49
C GLU A 92 0.61 10.18 -4.23
N VAL A 93 1.26 9.12 -4.75
CA VAL A 93 2.60 9.18 -5.36
C VAL A 93 2.72 10.21 -6.49
N HIS A 94 1.61 10.60 -7.14
CA HIS A 94 1.58 11.64 -8.16
C HIS A 94 1.94 13.04 -7.62
N MET A 95 1.96 13.23 -6.30
CA MET A 95 2.34 14.48 -5.65
C MET A 95 3.87 14.64 -5.49
N LEU A 96 4.64 13.61 -5.78
CA LEU A 96 6.10 13.69 -5.73
C LEU A 96 6.64 14.73 -6.72
N SER A 97 7.69 15.44 -6.32
CA SER A 97 8.43 16.32 -7.23
C SER A 97 9.15 15.52 -8.32
N ILE A 98 9.50 16.17 -9.42
CA ILE A 98 10.26 15.54 -10.52
C ILE A 98 11.58 14.95 -10.01
N GLY A 99 12.27 15.66 -9.12
CA GLY A 99 13.49 15.17 -8.50
C GLY A 99 13.28 13.94 -7.63
N ALA A 100 12.15 13.86 -6.89
CA ALA A 100 11.77 12.70 -6.10
C ALA A 100 11.44 11.50 -6.99
N PHE A 101 10.71 11.68 -8.10
CA PHE A 101 10.50 10.62 -9.08
C PHE A 101 11.80 10.07 -9.65
N ASN A 102 12.76 10.93 -9.99
CA ASN A 102 14.07 10.50 -10.50
C ASN A 102 14.87 9.73 -9.44
N ALA A 103 14.78 10.11 -8.18
CA ALA A 103 15.41 9.37 -7.09
C ALA A 103 14.75 8.00 -6.87
N LEU A 104 13.40 7.94 -6.91
CA LEU A 104 12.65 6.70 -6.82
C LEU A 104 12.96 5.76 -8.00
N LEU A 105 13.04 6.29 -9.22
CA LEU A 105 13.34 5.52 -10.41
C LEU A 105 14.65 4.74 -10.29
N LYS A 106 15.70 5.37 -9.76
CA LYS A 106 17.00 4.69 -9.54
C LYS A 106 16.86 3.48 -8.62
N THR A 107 16.03 3.58 -7.58
CA THR A 107 15.78 2.47 -6.67
C THR A 107 14.94 1.37 -7.32
N LEU A 108 13.98 1.73 -8.17
CA LEU A 108 13.14 0.77 -8.90
C LEU A 108 13.90 0.04 -10.02
N GLU A 109 15.00 0.60 -10.52
CA GLU A 109 15.85 -0.04 -11.53
C GLU A 109 16.69 -1.17 -10.94
N GLU A 110 17.22 -0.98 -9.73
CA GLU A 110 18.08 -1.94 -9.03
C GLU A 110 17.60 -2.15 -7.58
N PRO A 111 16.38 -2.72 -7.39
CA PRO A 111 15.83 -2.89 -6.04
C PRO A 111 16.54 -4.04 -5.31
N PRO A 112 16.86 -3.89 -4.02
CA PRO A 112 17.28 -5.02 -3.19
C PRO A 112 16.20 -6.11 -3.15
N ALA A 113 16.60 -7.39 -3.07
CA ALA A 113 15.69 -8.53 -3.14
C ALA A 113 14.64 -8.57 -2.01
N TYR A 114 14.91 -7.89 -0.89
CA TYR A 114 14.04 -7.82 0.29
C TYR A 114 13.17 -6.56 0.34
N VAL A 115 13.14 -5.74 -0.72
CA VAL A 115 12.38 -4.49 -0.75
C VAL A 115 11.22 -4.58 -1.72
N ILE A 116 10.06 -4.12 -1.27
CA ILE A 116 8.84 -4.03 -2.07
C ILE A 116 8.30 -2.61 -1.99
N PHE A 117 8.01 -2.02 -3.15
CA PHE A 117 7.33 -0.74 -3.25
C PHE A 117 5.87 -0.95 -3.63
N ILE A 118 4.96 -0.29 -2.92
CA ILE A 118 3.54 -0.18 -3.27
C ILE A 118 3.23 1.30 -3.43
N LEU A 119 3.05 1.72 -4.66
CA LEU A 119 2.72 3.09 -5.02
C LEU A 119 1.20 3.19 -5.19
N ALA A 120 0.56 4.14 -4.55
CA ALA A 120 -0.87 4.38 -4.70
C ALA A 120 -1.13 5.76 -5.29
N THR A 121 -2.08 5.86 -6.22
CA THR A 121 -2.43 7.12 -6.87
C THR A 121 -3.90 7.19 -7.26
N THR A 122 -4.45 8.39 -7.16
CA THR A 122 -5.75 8.74 -7.73
C THR A 122 -5.64 9.26 -9.17
N GLU A 123 -4.42 9.65 -9.60
CA GLU A 123 -4.17 10.30 -10.88
C GLU A 123 -3.02 9.60 -11.66
N PRO A 124 -3.26 8.39 -12.19
CA PRO A 124 -2.23 7.59 -12.86
C PRO A 124 -1.62 8.29 -14.08
N HIS A 125 -2.34 9.22 -14.72
CA HIS A 125 -1.86 9.98 -15.86
C HIS A 125 -0.73 10.98 -15.52
N LYS A 126 -0.57 11.32 -14.24
CA LYS A 126 0.52 12.18 -13.76
C LYS A 126 1.80 11.42 -13.44
N ILE A 127 1.76 10.07 -13.44
CA ILE A 127 2.94 9.25 -13.14
C ILE A 127 3.82 9.13 -14.39
N PRO A 128 5.13 9.39 -14.29
CA PRO A 128 6.04 9.23 -15.42
C PRO A 128 6.02 7.80 -15.99
N ILE A 129 6.06 7.69 -17.32
CA ILE A 129 6.06 6.38 -18.02
C ILE A 129 7.22 5.49 -17.58
N THR A 130 8.34 6.08 -17.20
CA THR A 130 9.52 5.38 -16.67
C THR A 130 9.26 4.65 -15.35
N ILE A 131 8.38 5.19 -14.50
CA ILE A 131 7.91 4.54 -13.28
C ILE A 131 6.88 3.47 -13.63
N LEU A 132 5.88 3.83 -14.48
CA LEU A 132 4.82 2.90 -14.89
C LEU A 132 5.37 1.60 -15.48
N SER A 133 6.40 1.68 -16.30
CA SER A 133 7.01 0.52 -16.97
C SER A 133 7.72 -0.46 -16.02
N ARG A 134 7.98 -0.04 -14.77
CA ARG A 134 8.67 -0.85 -13.75
C ARG A 134 7.74 -1.40 -12.67
N CYS A 135 6.48 -1.00 -12.70
CA CYS A 135 5.48 -1.40 -11.72
C CYS A 135 4.44 -2.36 -12.32
N GLN A 136 4.01 -3.32 -11.53
CA GLN A 136 2.80 -4.08 -11.83
C GLN A 136 1.60 -3.22 -11.47
N ARG A 137 0.79 -2.86 -12.47
CA ARG A 137 -0.38 -1.98 -12.28
C ARG A 137 -1.61 -2.77 -11.93
N TYR A 138 -2.37 -2.27 -10.94
CA TYR A 138 -3.68 -2.76 -10.52
C TYR A 138 -4.67 -1.61 -10.46
N ASP A 139 -5.76 -1.73 -11.20
CA ASP A 139 -6.82 -0.71 -11.26
C ASP A 139 -7.97 -1.07 -10.30
N PHE A 140 -8.12 -0.25 -9.25
CA PHE A 140 -9.19 -0.36 -8.26
C PHE A 140 -10.44 0.33 -8.79
N LYS A 141 -11.48 -0.45 -9.02
CA LYS A 141 -12.78 0.06 -9.46
C LYS A 141 -13.56 0.64 -8.29
N ARG A 142 -14.45 1.57 -8.60
CA ARG A 142 -15.42 2.06 -7.61
C ARG A 142 -16.30 0.89 -7.14
N ILE A 143 -16.56 0.87 -5.84
CA ILE A 143 -17.52 -0.08 -5.26
C ILE A 143 -18.92 0.39 -5.64
N SER A 144 -19.80 -0.53 -6.07
CA SER A 144 -21.18 -0.19 -6.41
C SER A 144 -21.97 0.22 -5.17
N ILE A 145 -22.98 1.07 -5.37
CA ILE A 145 -23.88 1.50 -4.29
C ILE A 145 -24.50 0.29 -3.61
N ASP A 146 -24.96 -0.69 -4.39
CA ASP A 146 -25.58 -1.90 -3.85
C ASP A 146 -24.65 -2.70 -2.96
N THR A 147 -23.37 -2.79 -3.33
CA THR A 147 -22.34 -3.47 -2.50
C THR A 147 -22.09 -2.72 -1.20
N ILE A 148 -22.06 -1.38 -1.25
CA ILE A 148 -21.90 -0.53 -0.06
C ILE A 148 -23.13 -0.69 0.85
N ALA A 149 -24.33 -0.60 0.31
CA ALA A 149 -25.57 -0.75 1.04
C ALA A 149 -25.66 -2.12 1.72
N ALA A 150 -25.38 -3.20 0.99
CA ALA A 150 -25.37 -4.55 1.54
C ALA A 150 -24.37 -4.68 2.72
N ARG A 151 -23.19 -4.08 2.59
CA ARG A 151 -22.19 -4.11 3.68
C ARG A 151 -22.59 -3.28 4.88
N LEU A 152 -23.21 -2.13 4.68
CA LEU A 152 -23.75 -1.30 5.75
C LEU A 152 -24.85 -2.05 6.50
N SER A 153 -25.80 -2.69 5.80
CA SER A 153 -26.85 -3.52 6.41
C SER A 153 -26.26 -4.63 7.28
N GLU A 154 -25.27 -5.36 6.77
CA GLU A 154 -24.58 -6.41 7.54
C GLU A 154 -23.92 -5.89 8.82
N LEU A 155 -23.29 -4.71 8.75
CA LEU A 155 -22.66 -4.10 9.91
C LEU A 155 -23.68 -3.64 10.94
N MET A 156 -24.81 -3.06 10.48
CA MET A 156 -25.89 -2.63 11.37
C MET A 156 -26.55 -3.80 12.09
N GLU A 157 -26.79 -4.91 11.40
CA GLU A 157 -27.27 -6.14 12.03
C GLU A 157 -26.30 -6.63 13.12
N LYS A 158 -24.99 -6.64 12.84
CA LYS A 158 -23.97 -7.08 13.81
C LYS A 158 -23.89 -6.19 15.03
N GLU A 159 -24.07 -4.88 14.87
CA GLU A 159 -24.01 -3.89 15.95
C GLU A 159 -25.39 -3.66 16.59
N SER A 160 -26.44 -4.36 16.14
CA SER A 160 -27.82 -4.20 16.61
C SER A 160 -28.35 -2.77 16.52
N ILE A 161 -28.00 -2.08 15.41
CA ILE A 161 -28.45 -0.70 15.12
C ILE A 161 -29.66 -0.77 14.18
N GLU A 162 -30.78 -0.20 14.61
CA GLU A 162 -31.96 -0.02 13.74
C GLU A 162 -31.81 1.26 12.91
N VAL A 163 -31.94 1.14 11.61
CA VAL A 163 -31.86 2.25 10.65
C VAL A 163 -33.01 2.16 9.66
N GLU A 164 -33.56 3.30 9.29
CA GLU A 164 -34.60 3.37 8.26
C GLU A 164 -34.05 2.96 6.88
N ASP A 165 -34.82 2.17 6.10
CA ASP A 165 -34.43 1.70 4.75
C ASP A 165 -34.00 2.83 3.79
N LYS A 166 -34.47 4.04 4.03
CA LYS A 166 -34.11 5.23 3.22
C LYS A 166 -32.77 5.85 3.59
N ALA A 167 -32.14 5.42 4.68
CA ALA A 167 -30.86 5.96 5.15
C ALA A 167 -29.66 5.17 4.63
N ILE A 168 -29.90 4.05 3.99
CA ILE A 168 -28.94 3.19 3.29
C ILE A 168 -29.14 3.34 1.80
#